data_900da58b32d2d2c3c3c26111d161ad52
#
_entry.id   900da58b32d2d2c3c3c26111d161ad52
#
_cell.length_a   1.000
_cell.length_b   1.000
_cell.length_c   1.000
_cell.angle_alpha   90.00
_cell.angle_beta   90.00
_cell.angle_gamma   90.00
#
_symmetry.space_group_name_H-M   'P 1'
#
loop_
_entity.id
_entity.type
_entity.pdbx_description
1 polymer ?
#
loop_
_entity_poly.entity_id
_entity_poly.type
_entity_poly.pdbx_seq_one_letter_code
_entity_poly.pdbx_strand_id
1 'polypeptide(L)'
;MLRIIVLMVSLLAALTGTPTVGIANPSTSVKTTALPPDKVAEKERNQAVIDMAEKRLGVIVLPVTEDIKKELNLRAAEGVAVMDIIGDSLAEKAGIKVGAVITEINKIPVRNLDDFGRLLPEALEKGNFTVGTWEPTNPENQGQGGQMNFHFVPKRTD
;
A
#
# COMPACT_ATOMS: atom_id res chain seq x y z
N MET A 1 -13.80 0.74 20.37
CA MET A 1 -13.73 -0.72 20.61
C MET A 1 -14.38 -1.42 19.44
N LEU A 2 -13.60 -1.87 18.46
CA LEU A 2 -14.12 -2.72 17.40
C LEU A 2 -13.09 -3.85 17.20
N ARG A 3 -13.47 -5.03 17.60
CA ARG A 3 -12.66 -6.24 17.55
C ARG A 3 -12.69 -6.79 16.13
N ILE A 4 -11.54 -6.83 15.50
CA ILE A 4 -11.33 -7.55 14.24
C ILE A 4 -11.33 -9.03 14.55
N ILE A 5 -12.30 -9.74 13.99
CA ILE A 5 -12.44 -11.19 14.07
C ILE A 5 -11.46 -11.81 13.07
N VAL A 6 -10.41 -12.42 13.59
CA VAL A 6 -9.53 -13.28 12.80
C VAL A 6 -10.23 -14.62 12.64
N LEU A 7 -10.66 -14.93 11.44
CA LEU A 7 -11.20 -16.24 11.08
C LEU A 7 -10.04 -17.20 10.81
N MET A 8 -9.69 -17.99 11.82
CA MET A 8 -8.88 -19.19 11.63
C MET A 8 -9.74 -20.28 10.99
N VAL A 9 -9.42 -20.64 9.77
CA VAL A 9 -9.93 -21.86 9.14
C VAL A 9 -8.94 -22.97 9.42
N SER A 10 -9.23 -23.79 10.42
CA SER A 10 -8.56 -25.06 10.64
C SER A 10 -9.13 -26.10 9.71
N LEU A 11 -8.32 -26.61 8.78
CA LEU A 11 -8.65 -27.75 7.95
C LEU A 11 -8.04 -29.01 8.58
N LEU A 12 -8.91 -29.84 9.14
CA LEU A 12 -8.55 -31.17 9.63
C LEU A 12 -8.84 -32.20 8.54
N ALA A 13 -7.80 -32.84 8.04
CA ALA A 13 -7.90 -33.98 7.11
C ALA A 13 -7.86 -35.30 7.88
N ALA A 14 -8.75 -36.24 7.57
CA ALA A 14 -8.59 -37.67 7.78
C ALA A 14 -9.47 -38.43 6.78
N LEU A 15 -8.90 -39.12 5.93
CA LEU A 15 -8.44 -40.50 5.76
C LEU A 15 -9.47 -41.49 5.20
N THR A 16 -9.03 -42.16 4.17
CA THR A 16 -9.24 -43.54 3.72
C THR A 16 -10.35 -43.82 2.71
N GLY A 17 -9.94 -44.45 1.61
CA GLY A 17 -10.80 -45.22 0.68
C GLY A 17 -10.22 -45.31 -0.73
N THR A 18 -9.50 -46.38 -1.01
CA THR A 18 -9.03 -46.83 -2.35
C THR A 18 -10.09 -47.72 -3.03
N PRO A 19 -9.89 -48.19 -4.25
CA PRO A 19 -9.97 -47.50 -5.55
C PRO A 19 -11.03 -48.19 -6.47
N THR A 20 -11.52 -47.55 -7.49
CA THR A 20 -12.11 -48.26 -8.64
C THR A 20 -11.90 -47.44 -9.92
N VAL A 21 -11.33 -48.12 -10.88
CA VAL A 21 -11.11 -47.73 -12.27
C VAL A 21 -12.42 -47.37 -12.94
N GLY A 22 -12.45 -46.25 -13.62
CA GLY A 22 -13.57 -45.85 -14.49
C GLY A 22 -13.12 -44.75 -15.43
N ILE A 23 -12.90 -45.13 -16.67
CA ILE A 23 -12.54 -44.30 -17.81
C ILE A 23 -13.69 -43.33 -18.12
N ALA A 24 -13.41 -42.05 -18.17
CA ALA A 24 -13.96 -41.08 -19.13
C ALA A 24 -13.42 -39.69 -18.89
N ASN A 25 -12.63 -39.16 -19.82
CA ASN A 25 -12.38 -37.73 -19.97
C ASN A 25 -13.72 -37.03 -20.22
N PRO A 26 -13.90 -35.84 -19.62
CA PRO A 26 -13.79 -34.68 -20.47
C PRO A 26 -12.97 -33.55 -19.81
N SER A 27 -12.12 -33.02 -20.62
CA SER A 27 -11.41 -31.76 -20.47
C SER A 27 -12.23 -30.67 -19.79
N THR A 28 -12.11 -30.56 -18.48
CA THR A 28 -12.41 -29.29 -17.81
C THR A 28 -11.07 -28.58 -17.66
N SER A 29 -10.73 -27.84 -18.70
CA SER A 29 -9.63 -26.89 -18.67
C SER A 29 -9.96 -25.86 -17.58
N VAL A 30 -9.51 -26.12 -16.37
CA VAL A 30 -9.40 -25.08 -15.35
C VAL A 30 -8.37 -24.11 -15.89
N LYS A 31 -8.87 -23.05 -16.49
CA LYS A 31 -8.09 -21.91 -16.93
C LYS A 31 -7.56 -21.23 -15.67
N THR A 32 -6.51 -21.82 -15.09
CA THR A 32 -5.67 -21.13 -14.13
C THR A 32 -5.05 -19.97 -14.91
N THR A 33 -5.67 -18.81 -14.81
CA THR A 33 -5.12 -17.58 -15.35
C THR A 33 -3.93 -17.21 -14.45
N ALA A 34 -2.80 -17.89 -14.68
CA ALA A 34 -1.52 -17.45 -14.14
C ALA A 34 -1.28 -16.05 -14.68
N LEU A 35 -1.11 -15.08 -13.78
CA LEU A 35 -0.69 -13.75 -14.18
C LEU A 35 0.59 -13.85 -15.00
N PRO A 36 0.77 -13.00 -16.04
CA PRO A 36 2.02 -12.90 -16.74
C PRO A 36 3.19 -12.69 -15.76
N PRO A 37 4.35 -13.31 -16.00
CA PRO A 37 5.50 -13.23 -15.08
C PRO A 37 5.92 -11.80 -14.73
N ASP A 38 5.74 -10.86 -15.64
CA ASP A 38 6.01 -9.44 -15.41
C ASP A 38 5.09 -8.82 -14.35
N LYS A 39 3.82 -9.20 -14.34
CA LYS A 39 2.86 -8.72 -13.33
C LYS A 39 3.06 -9.36 -11.96
N VAL A 40 3.59 -10.56 -11.91
CA VAL A 40 3.96 -11.21 -10.64
C VAL A 40 5.15 -10.49 -10.02
N ALA A 41 6.18 -10.24 -10.81
CA ALA A 41 7.37 -9.52 -10.35
C ALA A 41 7.06 -8.07 -9.94
N GLU A 42 6.15 -7.40 -10.63
CA GLU A 42 5.67 -6.06 -10.25
C GLU A 42 4.92 -6.10 -8.92
N LYS A 43 4.03 -7.07 -8.74
CA LYS A 43 3.27 -7.24 -7.50
C LYS A 43 4.19 -7.49 -6.29
N GLU A 44 5.21 -8.34 -6.47
CA GLU A 44 6.18 -8.64 -5.41
C GLU A 44 7.00 -7.41 -5.03
N ARG A 45 7.46 -6.63 -6.02
CA ARG A 45 8.16 -5.35 -5.77
C ARG A 45 7.28 -4.35 -5.04
N ASN A 46 6.04 -4.18 -5.48
CA ASN A 46 5.09 -3.29 -4.85
C ASN A 46 4.83 -3.70 -3.40
N GLN A 47 4.68 -4.99 -3.13
CA GLN A 47 4.49 -5.49 -1.78
C GLN A 47 5.70 -5.21 -0.89
N ALA A 48 6.91 -5.42 -1.39
CA ALA A 48 8.14 -5.13 -0.66
C ALA A 48 8.27 -3.65 -0.28
N VAL A 49 7.84 -2.74 -1.16
CA VAL A 49 7.82 -1.30 -0.88
C VAL A 49 6.79 -0.95 0.19
N ILE A 50 5.60 -1.53 0.12
CA ILE A 50 4.53 -1.33 1.11
C ILE A 50 5.01 -1.82 2.48
N ASP A 51 5.54 -3.03 2.58
CA ASP A 51 6.06 -3.61 3.82
C ASP A 51 7.20 -2.77 4.42
N MET A 52 8.06 -2.21 3.59
CA MET A 52 9.14 -1.34 4.03
C MET A 52 8.57 -0.01 4.59
N ALA A 53 7.60 0.59 3.91
CA ALA A 53 6.97 1.82 4.36
C ALA A 53 6.26 1.62 5.70
N GLU A 54 5.55 0.50 5.84
CA GLU A 54 4.90 0.11 7.10
C GLU A 54 5.90 -0.04 8.24
N LYS A 55 6.97 -0.79 8.03
CA LYS A 55 7.95 -1.11 9.09
C LYS A 55 8.84 0.08 9.47
N ARG A 56 9.22 0.92 8.51
CA ARG A 56 10.23 1.96 8.73
C ARG A 56 9.64 3.35 8.95
N LEU A 57 8.61 3.72 8.23
CA LEU A 57 7.93 5.01 8.37
C LEU A 57 6.65 4.90 9.20
N GLY A 58 5.98 3.75 9.13
CA GLY A 58 4.71 3.48 9.81
C GLY A 58 3.50 3.97 9.04
N VAL A 59 3.55 3.86 7.71
CA VAL A 59 2.42 4.14 6.82
C VAL A 59 2.06 2.91 6.00
N ILE A 60 0.79 2.65 5.86
CA ILE A 60 0.26 1.71 4.87
C ILE A 60 -0.10 2.52 3.64
N VAL A 61 0.54 2.19 2.53
CA VAL A 61 0.42 2.95 1.29
C VAL A 61 -0.06 2.08 0.14
N LEU A 62 -0.76 2.69 -0.81
CA LEU A 62 -1.14 2.07 -2.08
C LEU A 62 -0.76 2.97 -3.26
N PRO A 63 -0.46 2.38 -4.42
CA PRO A 63 -0.30 3.16 -5.63
C PRO A 63 -1.60 3.89 -5.97
N VAL A 64 -1.50 5.12 -6.40
CA VAL A 64 -2.67 5.89 -6.82
C VAL A 64 -3.16 5.38 -8.18
N THR A 65 -4.17 4.53 -8.15
CA THR A 65 -4.89 4.03 -9.33
C THR A 65 -6.07 4.94 -9.67
N GLU A 66 -6.68 4.73 -10.85
CA GLU A 66 -7.88 5.48 -11.23
C GLU A 66 -9.07 5.26 -10.26
N ASP A 67 -9.13 4.10 -9.61
CA ASP A 67 -10.14 3.80 -8.60
C ASP A 67 -9.87 4.58 -7.31
N ILE A 68 -8.63 4.58 -6.83
CA ILE A 68 -8.19 5.39 -5.68
C ILE A 68 -8.39 6.89 -5.96
N LYS A 69 -8.11 7.35 -7.20
CA LYS A 69 -8.40 8.73 -7.60
C LYS A 69 -9.86 9.09 -7.43
N LYS A 70 -10.75 8.21 -7.86
CA LYS A 70 -12.20 8.41 -7.72
C LYS A 70 -12.65 8.36 -6.26
N GLU A 71 -12.17 7.36 -5.51
CA GLU A 71 -12.52 7.16 -4.10
C GLU A 71 -12.09 8.34 -3.23
N LEU A 72 -10.85 8.79 -3.40
CA LEU A 72 -10.30 9.94 -2.68
C LEU A 72 -10.54 11.27 -3.39
N ASN A 73 -11.23 11.25 -4.53
CA ASN A 73 -11.55 12.39 -5.38
C ASN A 73 -10.32 13.27 -5.76
N LEU A 74 -9.26 12.61 -6.18
CA LEU A 74 -7.99 13.25 -6.52
C LEU A 74 -8.01 13.72 -7.98
N ARG A 75 -7.90 15.02 -8.21
CA ARG A 75 -7.90 15.59 -9.57
C ARG A 75 -6.64 15.35 -10.38
N ALA A 76 -5.49 15.28 -9.70
CA ALA A 76 -4.20 15.01 -10.32
C ALA A 76 -3.41 14.14 -9.36
N ALA A 77 -3.48 12.84 -9.58
CA ALA A 77 -2.86 11.96 -8.64
C ALA A 77 -1.65 11.29 -9.26
N GLU A 78 -0.53 11.94 -9.07
CA GLU A 78 0.76 11.29 -9.09
C GLU A 78 1.20 11.15 -7.64
N GLY A 79 1.63 9.96 -7.23
CA GLY A 79 2.09 9.72 -5.88
C GLY A 79 1.63 8.40 -5.28
N VAL A 80 1.63 8.37 -3.97
CA VAL A 80 1.29 7.19 -3.17
C VAL A 80 0.24 7.60 -2.14
N ALA A 81 -0.92 6.92 -2.16
CA ALA A 81 -2.00 7.20 -1.21
C ALA A 81 -1.71 6.58 0.15
N VAL A 82 -1.91 7.35 1.22
CA VAL A 82 -1.81 6.90 2.61
C VAL A 82 -3.16 6.34 3.03
N MET A 83 -3.21 5.02 3.23
CA MET A 83 -4.43 4.31 3.60
C MET A 83 -4.60 4.17 5.10
N ASP A 84 -3.48 4.03 5.83
CA ASP A 84 -3.49 3.96 7.29
C ASP A 84 -2.14 4.40 7.87
N ILE A 85 -2.13 4.72 9.17
CA ILE A 85 -0.94 5.15 9.91
C ILE A 85 -0.83 4.35 11.20
N ILE A 86 0.36 3.80 11.44
CA ILE A 86 0.65 3.05 12.65
C ILE A 86 0.88 4.01 13.80
N GLY A 87 0.23 3.77 14.93
CA GLY A 87 0.42 4.56 16.14
C GLY A 87 1.87 4.56 16.64
N ASP A 88 2.32 5.68 17.23
CA ASP A 88 3.67 5.92 17.72
C ASP A 88 4.78 5.87 16.64
N SER A 89 4.40 5.83 15.37
CA SER A 89 5.31 5.78 14.23
C SER A 89 5.95 7.14 13.91
N LEU A 90 6.93 7.12 13.01
CA LEU A 90 7.52 8.35 12.48
C LEU A 90 6.52 9.18 11.68
N ALA A 91 5.61 8.53 10.95
CA ALA A 91 4.58 9.17 10.16
C ALA A 91 3.56 9.91 11.06
N GLU A 92 3.10 9.27 12.12
CA GLU A 92 2.20 9.91 13.08
C GLU A 92 2.87 11.11 13.75
N LYS A 93 4.10 10.94 14.23
CA LYS A 93 4.89 12.02 14.85
C LYS A 93 5.16 13.20 13.90
N ALA A 94 5.28 12.91 12.60
CA ALA A 94 5.42 13.93 11.57
C ALA A 94 4.08 14.61 11.21
N GLY A 95 2.95 14.05 11.65
CA GLY A 95 1.62 14.60 11.39
C GLY A 95 1.09 14.28 9.99
N ILE A 96 1.59 13.21 9.35
CA ILE A 96 1.02 12.68 8.10
C ILE A 96 -0.38 12.15 8.39
N LYS A 97 -1.31 12.31 7.46
CA LYS A 97 -2.72 11.93 7.66
C LYS A 97 -3.15 10.81 6.72
N VAL A 98 -4.10 10.02 7.21
CA VAL A 98 -4.83 9.06 6.37
C VAL A 98 -5.63 9.82 5.30
N GLY A 99 -5.65 9.29 4.08
CA GLY A 99 -6.28 9.94 2.92
C GLY A 99 -5.41 10.99 2.22
N ALA A 100 -4.22 11.28 2.75
CA ALA A 100 -3.26 12.12 2.06
C ALA A 100 -2.56 11.35 0.93
N VAL A 101 -2.03 12.07 -0.06
CA VAL A 101 -1.18 11.51 -1.11
C VAL A 101 0.23 12.04 -0.95
N ILE A 102 1.19 11.16 -0.78
CA ILE A 102 2.61 11.52 -0.76
C ILE A 102 3.03 11.84 -2.19
N THR A 103 3.44 13.06 -2.45
CA THR A 103 3.79 13.59 -3.77
C THR A 103 5.26 13.93 -3.90
N GLU A 104 5.98 14.06 -2.78
CA GLU A 104 7.42 14.31 -2.80
C GLU A 104 8.12 13.86 -1.51
N ILE A 105 9.41 13.54 -1.64
CA ILE A 105 10.35 13.30 -0.52
C ILE A 105 11.57 14.18 -0.75
N ASN A 106 11.93 15.01 0.23
CA ASN A 106 13.06 15.95 0.13
C ASN A 106 13.01 16.81 -1.15
N LYS A 107 11.83 17.28 -1.54
CA LYS A 107 11.57 18.06 -2.76
C LYS A 107 11.80 17.26 -4.07
N ILE A 108 11.99 15.95 -3.99
CA ILE A 108 12.07 15.08 -5.17
C ILE A 108 10.67 14.49 -5.39
N PRO A 109 10.11 14.63 -6.60
CA PRO A 109 8.77 14.15 -6.89
C PRO A 109 8.64 12.63 -6.73
N VAL A 110 7.55 12.20 -6.12
CA VAL A 110 7.09 10.81 -6.04
C VAL A 110 5.87 10.70 -6.94
N ARG A 111 5.99 10.00 -8.06
CA ARG A 111 4.90 9.84 -9.04
C ARG A 111 4.17 8.52 -8.90
N ASN A 112 4.86 7.51 -8.36
CA ASN A 112 4.37 6.15 -8.23
C ASN A 112 5.06 5.44 -7.06
N LEU A 113 4.68 4.18 -6.86
CA LEU A 113 5.23 3.37 -5.78
C LEU A 113 6.72 3.03 -5.97
N ASP A 114 7.21 2.94 -7.22
CA ASP A 114 8.64 2.70 -7.51
C ASP A 114 9.50 3.90 -7.08
N ASP A 115 9.08 5.13 -7.41
CA ASP A 115 9.76 6.35 -6.96
C ASP A 115 9.80 6.41 -5.43
N PHE A 116 8.67 6.11 -4.78
CA PHE A 116 8.57 6.08 -3.34
C PHE A 116 9.51 5.02 -2.73
N GLY A 117 9.51 3.81 -3.30
CA GLY A 117 10.37 2.70 -2.85
C GLY A 117 11.85 2.98 -2.98
N ARG A 118 12.25 3.82 -3.93
CA ARG A 118 13.64 4.26 -4.12
C ARG A 118 14.01 5.40 -3.18
N LEU A 119 13.15 6.40 -3.03
CA LEU A 119 13.45 7.63 -2.29
C LEU A 119 13.34 7.47 -0.77
N LEU A 120 12.39 6.67 -0.29
CA LEU A 120 12.14 6.50 1.14
C LEU A 120 13.35 5.89 1.88
N PRO A 121 13.97 4.78 1.43
CA PRO A 121 15.15 4.22 2.10
C PRO A 121 16.30 5.22 2.16
N GLU A 122 16.57 5.91 1.06
CA GLU A 122 17.61 6.91 0.97
C GLU A 122 17.38 8.08 1.95
N ALA A 123 16.13 8.54 2.08
CA ALA A 123 15.75 9.59 3.02
C ALA A 123 15.92 9.13 4.48
N LEU A 124 15.50 7.91 4.79
CA LEU A 124 15.62 7.31 6.13
C LEU A 124 17.08 7.12 6.54
N GLU A 125 17.97 6.77 5.62
CA GLU A 125 19.41 6.62 5.88
C GLU A 125 20.11 7.95 6.13
N LYS A 126 19.72 9.00 5.41
CA LYS A 126 20.24 10.36 5.62
C LYS A 126 19.79 10.96 6.94
N GLY A 127 18.75 10.46 7.56
CA GLY A 127 18.24 10.88 8.85
C GLY A 127 16.98 11.75 8.73
N ASN A 128 17.07 13.05 9.07
CA ASN A 128 15.91 13.93 8.96
C ASN A 128 15.54 14.19 7.49
N PHE A 129 14.26 14.14 7.18
CA PHE A 129 13.78 14.42 5.82
C PHE A 129 12.39 15.06 5.83
N THR A 130 11.98 15.58 4.69
CA THR A 130 10.66 16.18 4.50
C THR A 130 9.82 15.34 3.56
N VAL A 131 8.56 15.13 3.91
CA VAL A 131 7.55 14.49 3.07
C VAL A 131 6.53 15.56 2.67
N GLY A 132 6.35 15.77 1.39
CA GLY A 132 5.26 16.60 0.85
C GLY A 132 4.04 15.73 0.59
N THR A 133 2.90 16.16 1.12
CA THR A 133 1.63 15.49 0.92
C THR A 133 0.61 16.44 0.30
N TRP A 134 -0.20 15.92 -0.58
CA TRP A 134 -1.44 16.56 -0.97
C TRP A 134 -2.56 16.06 -0.06
N GLU A 135 -3.26 16.95 0.61
CA GLU A 135 -4.36 16.63 1.53
C GLU A 135 -5.67 17.26 1.03
N PRO A 136 -6.77 16.50 0.93
CA PRO A 136 -8.07 17.06 0.58
C PRO A 136 -8.53 18.04 1.68
N THR A 137 -8.99 19.21 1.30
CA THR A 137 -9.41 20.28 2.23
C THR A 137 -10.72 19.91 2.94
N ASN A 138 -11.57 19.13 2.29
CA ASN A 138 -12.81 18.63 2.87
C ASN A 138 -13.18 17.28 2.24
N PRO A 139 -13.05 16.19 3.01
CA PRO A 139 -13.42 14.86 2.51
C PRO A 139 -14.93 14.73 2.21
N GLU A 140 -15.79 15.55 2.83
CA GLU A 140 -17.24 15.52 2.59
C GLU A 140 -17.63 16.31 1.32
N ASN A 141 -16.82 17.27 0.88
CA ASN A 141 -17.08 18.10 -0.30
C ASN A 141 -16.50 17.52 -1.60
N GLN A 142 -16.50 16.22 -1.74
CA GLN A 142 -16.19 15.54 -3.00
C GLN A 142 -14.98 16.13 -3.77
N GLY A 143 -13.86 16.35 -3.07
CA GLY A 143 -12.57 16.64 -3.69
C GLY A 143 -12.43 17.95 -4.45
N GLN A 144 -13.23 18.92 -4.12
CA GLN A 144 -13.03 20.27 -4.64
C GLN A 144 -12.03 21.03 -3.76
N GLY A 145 -10.76 20.76 -4.01
CA GLY A 145 -9.68 21.46 -3.36
C GLY A 145 -8.86 20.55 -2.45
N GLY A 146 -7.59 20.78 -2.45
CA GLY A 146 -6.60 20.18 -1.58
C GLY A 146 -5.47 21.17 -1.38
N GLN A 147 -4.68 20.93 -0.39
CA GLN A 147 -3.50 21.73 -0.08
C GLN A 147 -2.26 20.84 -0.01
N MET A 148 -1.14 21.43 -0.40
CA MET A 148 0.17 20.81 -0.17
C MET A 148 0.61 21.10 1.25
N ASN A 149 0.91 20.04 1.99
CA ASN A 149 1.50 20.11 3.31
C ASN A 149 2.89 19.49 3.31
N PHE A 150 3.75 20.01 4.19
CA PHE A 150 5.12 19.49 4.32
C PHE A 150 5.32 19.01 5.75
N HIS A 151 5.67 17.75 5.87
CA HIS A 151 5.86 17.07 7.14
C HIS A 151 7.35 16.83 7.35
N PHE A 152 7.86 17.29 8.48
CA PHE A 152 9.23 17.00 8.89
C PHE A 152 9.27 15.66 9.61
N VAL A 153 9.98 14.70 9.05
CA VAL A 153 10.20 13.39 9.65
C VAL A 153 11.56 13.40 10.33
N PRO A 154 11.60 13.29 11.66
CA PRO A 154 12.87 13.26 12.39
C PRO A 154 13.58 11.92 12.19
N LYS A 155 14.90 11.94 12.38
CA LYS A 155 15.67 10.71 12.44
C LYS A 155 15.16 9.83 13.59
N ARG A 156 15.00 8.55 13.31
CA ARG A 156 14.68 7.56 14.33
C ARG A 156 15.83 7.54 15.36
N THR A 157 15.54 7.87 16.58
CA THR A 157 16.43 7.67 17.74
C THR A 157 15.99 6.36 18.39
N ASP A 158 16.78 5.32 18.19
CA ASP A 158 16.63 4.05 18.92
C ASP A 158 17.19 4.22 20.34
#